data_c591e352468aea64ef592b73a29066af
#
_entry.id   c591e352468aea64ef592b73a29066af
#
_cell.length_a   1.000
_cell.length_b   1.000
_cell.length_c   1.000
_cell.angle_alpha   90.00
_cell.angle_beta   90.00
_cell.angle_gamma   90.00
#
_symmetry.space_group_name_H-M   'P 1'
#
loop_
_entity.id
_entity.type
_entity.pdbx_description
1 polymer ?
#
loop_
_entity_poly.entity_id
_entity_poly.type
_entity_poly.pdbx_seq_one_letter_code
_entity_poly.pdbx_strand_id
1 'polypeptide(L)'
;MSGNQLIYLGASEIARKIQLKEVSPLEVLEAAVLRIEEVNPRVNALPILCIDRARDRAEKLKQAIVSGTNCGPLCGLTIAVKDYNDVAGVLTTYCSPIFLEHVPSRCDTSVSKLVTACAIPIGKSNVPEWAGAHTFNPLFGHTLNPVVRILSAGGASGGSAAALATGMV
;
A
#
# COMPACT_ATOMS: atom_id res chain seq x y z
N MET A 1 6.65 -0.96 21.28
CA MET A 1 7.58 -0.28 20.33
C MET A 1 6.91 1.02 19.90
N SER A 2 7.66 2.12 19.73
CA SER A 2 7.05 3.32 19.11
C SER A 2 6.75 3.03 17.64
N GLY A 3 5.64 3.58 17.11
CA GLY A 3 5.26 3.38 15.69
C GLY A 3 6.38 3.73 14.70
N ASN A 4 7.26 4.66 15.06
CA ASN A 4 8.43 5.04 14.27
C ASN A 4 9.47 3.92 14.08
N GLN A 5 9.46 2.88 14.89
CA GLN A 5 10.40 1.75 14.72
C GLN A 5 9.87 0.70 13.74
N LEU A 6 8.55 0.57 13.59
CA LEU A 6 7.95 -0.44 12.72
C LEU A 6 8.20 -0.17 11.23
N ILE A 7 8.23 1.09 10.81
CA ILE A 7 8.43 1.47 9.41
C ILE A 7 9.83 1.16 8.85
N TYR A 8 10.79 0.82 9.70
CA TYR A 8 12.15 0.45 9.31
C TYR A 8 12.40 -1.05 9.34
N LEU A 9 11.41 -1.84 9.77
CA LEU A 9 11.53 -3.30 9.80
C LEU A 9 11.23 -3.89 8.43
N GLY A 10 11.91 -4.97 8.10
CA GLY A 10 11.57 -5.76 6.92
C GLY A 10 10.24 -6.51 7.08
N ALA A 11 9.56 -6.77 5.97
CA ALA A 11 8.25 -7.45 5.96
C ALA A 11 8.26 -8.79 6.72
N SER A 12 9.34 -9.58 6.59
CA SER A 12 9.50 -10.86 7.30
C SER A 12 9.55 -10.68 8.82
N GLU A 13 10.18 -9.61 9.29
CA GLU A 13 10.28 -9.32 10.72
C GLU A 13 8.94 -8.84 11.28
N ILE A 14 8.24 -7.97 10.54
CA ILE A 14 6.88 -7.54 10.89
C ILE A 14 5.94 -8.75 10.97
N ALA A 15 5.95 -9.63 9.96
CA ALA A 15 5.12 -10.83 9.94
C ALA A 15 5.41 -11.73 11.15
N ARG A 16 6.69 -11.95 11.48
CA ARG A 16 7.10 -12.70 12.67
C ARG A 16 6.59 -12.06 13.96
N LYS A 17 6.71 -10.75 14.11
CA LYS A 17 6.23 -10.03 15.30
C LYS A 17 4.71 -10.14 15.45
N ILE A 18 3.96 -10.08 14.36
CA ILE A 18 2.51 -10.28 14.38
C ILE A 18 2.17 -11.72 14.81
N GLN A 19 2.85 -12.72 14.26
CA GLN A 19 2.67 -14.12 14.66
C GLN A 19 2.95 -14.36 16.15
N LEU A 20 3.98 -13.71 16.69
CA LEU A 20 4.33 -13.76 18.11
C LEU A 20 3.44 -12.88 19.00
N LYS A 21 2.46 -12.17 18.41
CA LYS A 21 1.59 -11.21 19.11
C LYS A 21 2.33 -10.07 19.79
N GLU A 22 3.56 -9.76 19.34
CA GLU A 22 4.36 -8.62 19.82
C GLU A 22 3.84 -7.30 19.25
N VAL A 23 3.17 -7.34 18.10
CA VAL A 23 2.55 -6.20 17.42
C VAL A 23 1.26 -6.68 16.72
N SER A 24 0.25 -5.83 16.67
CA SER A 24 -1.00 -6.13 15.98
C SER A 24 -0.99 -5.62 14.53
N PRO A 25 -1.82 -6.20 13.62
CA PRO A 25 -2.02 -5.65 12.28
C PRO A 25 -2.43 -4.18 12.27
N LEU A 26 -3.20 -3.74 13.27
CA LEU A 26 -3.65 -2.37 13.38
C LEU A 26 -2.49 -1.41 13.73
N GLU A 27 -1.59 -1.79 14.63
CA GLU A 27 -0.41 -0.98 14.97
C GLU A 27 0.53 -0.83 13.75
N VAL A 28 0.69 -1.88 12.95
CA VAL A 28 1.47 -1.81 11.70
C VAL A 28 0.82 -0.86 10.71
N LEU A 29 -0.50 -0.97 10.53
CA LEU A 29 -1.25 -0.07 9.65
C LEU A 29 -1.15 1.39 10.09
N GLU A 30 -1.38 1.70 11.37
CA GLU A 30 -1.34 3.09 11.85
C GLU A 30 0.08 3.68 11.74
N ALA A 31 1.13 2.88 11.93
CA ALA A 31 2.49 3.33 11.68
C ALA A 31 2.70 3.71 10.19
N ALA A 32 2.18 2.90 9.26
CA ALA A 32 2.21 3.19 7.83
C ALA A 32 1.39 4.45 7.49
N VAL A 33 0.20 4.62 8.08
CA VAL A 33 -0.66 5.80 7.87
C VAL A 33 0.05 7.08 8.29
N LEU A 34 0.62 7.12 9.49
CA LEU A 34 1.40 8.28 9.96
C LEU A 34 2.57 8.60 9.02
N ARG A 35 3.23 7.56 8.51
CA ARG A 35 4.32 7.75 7.57
C ARG A 35 3.85 8.27 6.22
N ILE A 36 2.71 7.81 5.73
CA ILE A 36 2.07 8.33 4.50
C ILE A 36 1.73 9.81 4.67
N GLU A 37 1.12 10.20 5.78
CA GLU A 37 0.78 11.60 6.06
C GLU A 37 2.01 12.51 6.07
N GLU A 38 3.12 12.03 6.62
CA GLU A 38 4.38 12.78 6.69
C GLU A 38 5.06 12.93 5.31
N VAL A 39 5.11 11.86 4.52
CA VAL A 39 6.01 11.75 3.37
C VAL A 39 5.29 11.90 2.03
N ASN A 40 4.10 11.32 1.90
CA ASN A 40 3.41 11.25 0.61
C ASN A 40 3.12 12.62 -0.03
N PRO A 41 2.80 13.70 0.72
CA PRO A 41 2.62 15.03 0.14
C PRO A 41 3.85 15.57 -0.61
N ARG A 42 5.04 15.06 -0.28
CA ARG A 42 6.31 15.49 -0.88
C ARG A 42 6.82 14.56 -1.98
N VAL A 43 6.32 13.32 -2.01
CA VAL A 43 6.81 12.27 -2.92
C VAL A 43 5.76 11.90 -3.97
N ASN A 44 4.47 11.98 -3.61
CA ASN A 44 3.33 11.63 -4.45
C ASN A 44 3.40 10.17 -4.95
N ALA A 45 3.63 9.25 -4.03
CA ALA A 45 3.73 7.83 -4.33
C ALA A 45 2.37 7.12 -4.32
N LEU A 46 1.45 7.53 -3.44
CA LEU A 46 0.16 6.91 -3.18
C LEU A 46 -0.98 7.94 -3.36
N PRO A 47 -1.41 8.20 -4.59
CA PRO A 47 -2.44 9.22 -4.87
C PRO A 47 -3.85 8.80 -4.42
N ILE A 48 -4.13 7.52 -4.31
CA ILE A 48 -5.44 7.00 -3.89
C ILE A 48 -5.21 6.14 -2.64
N LEU A 49 -5.90 6.49 -1.55
CA LEU A 49 -5.83 5.76 -0.28
C LEU A 49 -7.18 5.11 0.03
N CYS A 50 -7.15 3.96 0.70
CA CYS A 50 -8.34 3.24 1.17
C CYS A 50 -8.19 2.85 2.66
N ILE A 51 -7.82 3.84 3.48
CA ILE A 51 -7.39 3.63 4.87
C ILE A 51 -8.50 3.08 5.75
N ASP A 52 -9.74 3.57 5.65
CA ASP A 52 -10.85 3.09 6.49
C ASP A 52 -11.10 1.59 6.24
N ARG A 53 -11.10 1.17 4.97
CA ARG A 53 -11.20 -0.23 4.60
C ARG A 53 -10.00 -1.05 5.11
N ALA A 54 -8.81 -0.48 5.09
CA ALA A 54 -7.61 -1.10 5.63
C ALA A 54 -7.72 -1.29 7.15
N ARG A 55 -8.25 -0.29 7.88
CA ARG A 55 -8.54 -0.36 9.32
C ARG A 55 -9.53 -1.48 9.66
N ASP A 56 -10.64 -1.55 8.95
CA ASP A 56 -11.63 -2.62 9.12
C ASP A 56 -11.01 -4.00 8.93
N ARG A 57 -10.14 -4.13 7.93
CA ARG A 57 -9.45 -5.39 7.67
C ARG A 57 -8.41 -5.69 8.76
N ALA A 58 -7.62 -4.73 9.18
CA ALA A 58 -6.63 -4.89 10.23
C ALA A 58 -7.26 -5.34 11.55
N GLU A 59 -8.39 -4.74 11.91
CA GLU A 59 -9.13 -5.12 13.13
C GLU A 59 -9.68 -6.55 13.03
N LYS A 60 -10.24 -6.96 11.89
CA LYS A 60 -10.69 -8.34 11.67
C LYS A 60 -9.54 -9.35 11.80
N LEU A 61 -8.37 -9.02 11.22
CA LEU A 61 -7.18 -9.88 11.34
C LEU A 61 -6.67 -9.94 12.78
N LYS A 62 -6.64 -8.82 13.50
CA LYS A 62 -6.30 -8.78 14.93
C LYS A 62 -7.21 -9.69 15.75
N GLN A 63 -8.53 -9.63 15.55
CA GLN A 63 -9.48 -10.50 16.23
C GLN A 63 -9.27 -11.98 15.89
N ALA A 64 -9.00 -12.30 14.62
CA ALA A 64 -8.67 -13.65 14.18
C ALA A 64 -7.41 -14.21 14.87
N ILE A 65 -6.37 -13.40 14.98
CA ILE A 65 -5.11 -13.76 15.68
C ILE A 65 -5.37 -14.01 17.18
N VAL A 66 -6.18 -13.16 17.81
CA VAL A 66 -6.53 -13.32 19.24
C VAL A 66 -7.29 -14.62 19.45
N SER A 67 -8.24 -14.97 18.57
CA SER A 67 -9.02 -16.22 18.64
C SER A 67 -8.23 -17.47 18.23
N GLY A 68 -6.94 -17.33 17.88
CA GLY A 68 -6.09 -18.47 17.51
C GLY A 68 -6.28 -18.96 16.06
N THR A 69 -6.98 -18.20 15.22
CA THR A 69 -7.10 -18.50 13.79
C THR A 69 -5.74 -18.31 13.11
N ASN A 70 -5.30 -19.31 12.37
CA ASN A 70 -4.07 -19.22 11.59
C ASN A 70 -4.28 -18.27 10.39
N CYS A 71 -3.62 -17.13 10.42
CA CYS A 71 -3.60 -16.19 9.31
C CYS A 71 -2.55 -16.60 8.26
N GLY A 72 -2.75 -16.17 7.02
CA GLY A 72 -1.80 -16.42 5.94
C GLY A 72 -0.42 -15.76 6.15
N PRO A 73 0.57 -16.09 5.31
CA PRO A 73 1.95 -15.68 5.49
C PRO A 73 2.18 -14.16 5.40
N LEU A 74 1.24 -13.41 4.84
CA LEU A 74 1.29 -11.93 4.74
C LEU A 74 0.37 -11.25 5.76
N CYS A 75 -0.01 -11.97 6.82
CA CYS A 75 -0.98 -11.47 7.79
C CYS A 75 -0.54 -10.13 8.39
N GLY A 76 -1.38 -9.12 8.18
CA GLY A 76 -1.19 -7.78 8.74
C GLY A 76 -0.17 -6.91 8.03
N LEU A 77 0.52 -7.43 7.00
CA LEU A 77 1.41 -6.60 6.18
C LEU A 77 0.60 -5.63 5.31
N THR A 78 0.95 -4.37 5.36
CA THR A 78 0.40 -3.33 4.47
C THR A 78 1.00 -3.45 3.08
N ILE A 79 0.19 -3.24 2.06
CA ILE A 79 0.64 -3.22 0.66
C ILE A 79 0.04 -2.04 -0.11
N ALA A 80 0.84 -1.41 -0.96
CA ALA A 80 0.37 -0.50 -1.99
C ALA A 80 0.16 -1.29 -3.29
N VAL A 81 -1.05 -1.23 -3.84
CA VAL A 81 -1.36 -1.92 -5.09
C VAL A 81 -1.13 -0.97 -6.26
N LYS A 82 -0.34 -1.41 -7.24
CA LYS A 82 -0.09 -0.64 -8.46
C LYS A 82 -1.41 -0.27 -9.13
N ASP A 83 -1.57 0.99 -9.58
CA ASP A 83 -2.86 1.45 -10.14
C ASP A 83 -3.22 0.87 -11.53
N TYR A 84 -2.51 -0.15 -11.95
CA TYR A 84 -2.90 -1.03 -13.06
C TYR A 84 -3.61 -2.31 -12.61
N ASN A 85 -3.65 -2.58 -11.31
CA ASN A 85 -4.26 -3.80 -10.78
C ASN A 85 -5.54 -3.45 -10.02
N ASP A 86 -6.61 -4.12 -10.36
CA ASP A 86 -7.90 -3.93 -9.74
C ASP A 86 -7.93 -4.39 -8.28
N VAL A 87 -8.49 -3.52 -7.43
CA VAL A 87 -8.86 -3.84 -6.05
C VAL A 87 -10.37 -3.64 -5.92
N ALA A 88 -11.11 -4.70 -5.71
CA ALA A 88 -12.56 -4.63 -5.62
C ALA A 88 -13.03 -3.54 -4.64
N GLY A 89 -13.90 -2.64 -5.08
CA GLY A 89 -14.44 -1.55 -4.28
C GLY A 89 -13.45 -0.41 -3.96
N VAL A 90 -12.30 -0.34 -4.64
CA VAL A 90 -11.34 0.75 -4.53
C VAL A 90 -11.17 1.41 -5.89
N LEU A 91 -11.22 2.73 -5.94
CA LEU A 91 -10.99 3.50 -7.16
C LEU A 91 -9.69 3.04 -7.84
N THR A 92 -9.77 2.67 -9.11
CA THR A 92 -8.65 2.22 -9.93
C THR A 92 -8.70 2.98 -11.25
N THR A 93 -7.83 3.96 -11.41
CA THR A 93 -7.91 4.89 -12.55
C THR A 93 -7.00 4.52 -13.71
N TYR A 94 -6.12 3.53 -13.54
CA TYR A 94 -5.03 3.25 -14.47
C TYR A 94 -4.22 4.52 -14.78
N CYS A 95 -4.32 5.52 -13.91
CA CYS A 95 -3.78 6.86 -14.05
C CYS A 95 -4.19 7.58 -15.34
N SER A 96 -5.38 7.26 -15.88
CA SER A 96 -5.97 7.83 -17.09
C SER A 96 -7.29 8.55 -16.77
N PRO A 97 -7.55 9.73 -17.33
CA PRO A 97 -8.83 10.42 -17.20
C PRO A 97 -10.05 9.60 -17.65
N ILE A 98 -9.85 8.63 -18.54
CA ILE A 98 -10.91 7.74 -19.03
C ILE A 98 -11.54 6.91 -17.90
N PHE A 99 -10.76 6.59 -16.85
CA PHE A 99 -11.14 5.72 -15.75
C PHE A 99 -11.29 6.46 -14.41
N LEU A 100 -11.52 7.76 -14.45
CA LEU A 100 -11.54 8.62 -13.25
C LEU A 100 -12.56 8.18 -12.19
N GLU A 101 -13.62 7.50 -12.58
CA GLU A 101 -14.68 7.01 -11.69
C GLU A 101 -14.76 5.48 -11.64
N HIS A 102 -13.77 4.79 -12.20
CA HIS A 102 -13.81 3.35 -12.29
C HIS A 102 -13.52 2.69 -10.94
N VAL A 103 -14.53 2.02 -10.39
CA VAL A 103 -14.43 1.20 -9.19
C VAL A 103 -14.71 -0.26 -9.55
N PRO A 104 -13.68 -1.12 -9.62
CA PRO A 104 -13.86 -2.50 -10.02
C PRO A 104 -14.66 -3.29 -8.98
N SER A 105 -15.48 -4.24 -9.45
CA SER A 105 -16.24 -5.16 -8.59
C SER A 105 -15.45 -6.38 -8.16
N ARG A 106 -14.31 -6.64 -8.78
CA ARG A 106 -13.42 -7.79 -8.52
C ARG A 106 -11.97 -7.35 -8.40
N CYS A 107 -11.20 -8.09 -7.62
CA CYS A 107 -9.75 -7.92 -7.62
C CYS A 107 -9.12 -8.70 -8.79
N ASP A 108 -8.00 -8.18 -9.29
CA ASP A 108 -7.10 -8.98 -10.13
C ASP A 108 -6.63 -10.24 -9.39
N THR A 109 -6.27 -11.26 -10.14
CA THR A 109 -5.82 -12.55 -9.58
C THR A 109 -4.63 -12.40 -8.64
N SER A 110 -3.65 -11.56 -8.99
CA SER A 110 -2.48 -11.27 -8.16
C SER A 110 -2.88 -10.62 -6.85
N VAL A 111 -3.74 -9.60 -6.90
CA VAL A 111 -4.26 -8.90 -5.71
C VAL A 111 -5.10 -9.84 -4.84
N SER A 112 -5.96 -10.66 -5.45
CA SER A 112 -6.75 -11.66 -4.73
C SER A 112 -5.88 -12.62 -3.95
N LYS A 113 -4.77 -13.10 -4.54
CA LYS A 113 -3.82 -13.98 -3.85
C LYS A 113 -3.16 -13.30 -2.64
N LEU A 114 -2.73 -12.04 -2.77
CA LEU A 114 -2.16 -11.27 -1.67
C LEU A 114 -3.18 -11.05 -0.54
N VAL A 115 -4.41 -10.68 -0.91
CA VAL A 115 -5.51 -10.51 0.05
C VAL A 115 -5.87 -11.83 0.74
N THR A 116 -5.90 -12.96 0.01
CA THR A 116 -6.12 -14.28 0.61
C THR A 116 -4.99 -14.68 1.55
N ALA A 117 -3.74 -14.30 1.24
CA ALA A 117 -2.61 -14.46 2.16
C ALA A 117 -2.60 -13.47 3.34
N CYS A 118 -3.69 -12.73 3.53
CA CYS A 118 -3.95 -11.78 4.62
C CYS A 118 -3.15 -10.48 4.58
N ALA A 119 -2.65 -10.05 3.42
CA ALA A 119 -2.14 -8.70 3.25
C ALA A 119 -3.26 -7.64 3.30
N ILE A 120 -2.91 -6.42 3.65
CA ILE A 120 -3.81 -5.27 3.81
C ILE A 120 -3.52 -4.22 2.73
N PRO A 121 -4.30 -4.15 1.64
CA PRO A 121 -4.20 -3.04 0.69
C PRO A 121 -4.56 -1.71 1.38
N ILE A 122 -3.65 -0.73 1.31
CA ILE A 122 -3.82 0.60 1.93
C ILE A 122 -4.07 1.71 0.91
N GLY A 123 -3.82 1.44 -0.35
CA GLY A 123 -4.01 2.40 -1.43
C GLY A 123 -3.43 1.93 -2.75
N LYS A 124 -3.53 2.82 -3.74
CA LYS A 124 -3.02 2.61 -5.09
C LYS A 124 -1.76 3.44 -5.30
N SER A 125 -0.72 2.79 -5.81
CA SER A 125 0.54 3.48 -6.11
C SER A 125 0.54 4.09 -7.49
N ASN A 126 1.13 5.28 -7.59
CA ASN A 126 1.20 6.06 -8.82
C ASN A 126 1.96 5.34 -9.94
N VAL A 127 1.49 5.50 -11.17
CA VAL A 127 2.04 4.88 -12.38
C VAL A 127 1.95 5.87 -13.55
N PRO A 128 2.72 5.69 -14.63
CA PRO A 128 2.47 6.44 -15.84
C PRO A 128 1.17 5.98 -16.52
N GLU A 129 0.46 6.88 -17.18
CA GLU A 129 -0.64 6.50 -18.04
C GLU A 129 -0.14 5.52 -19.14
N TRP A 130 -0.92 4.46 -19.43
CA TRP A 130 -0.62 3.46 -20.48
C TRP A 130 0.78 2.84 -20.43
N ALA A 131 1.30 2.60 -19.22
CA ALA A 131 2.58 1.92 -19.00
C ALA A 131 3.82 2.64 -19.59
N GLY A 132 3.80 3.96 -19.61
CA GLY A 132 4.95 4.79 -20.02
C GLY A 132 6.22 4.57 -19.16
N ALA A 133 7.33 5.17 -19.58
CA ALA A 133 8.64 4.92 -18.98
C ALA A 133 8.87 5.60 -17.62
N HIS A 134 8.18 6.70 -17.33
CA HIS A 134 8.36 7.49 -16.10
C HIS A 134 7.05 7.64 -15.36
N THR A 135 7.09 7.59 -14.03
CA THR A 135 5.91 7.72 -13.18
C THR A 135 5.41 9.17 -13.15
N PHE A 136 4.69 9.49 -14.20
CA PHE A 136 3.97 10.74 -14.42
C PHE A 136 2.68 10.44 -15.17
N ASN A 137 1.60 11.14 -14.81
CA ASN A 137 0.32 11.04 -15.50
C ASN A 137 -0.49 12.34 -15.34
N PRO A 138 -1.53 12.57 -16.19
CA PRO A 138 -2.30 13.80 -16.18
C PRO A 138 -3.21 13.95 -14.94
N LEU A 139 -3.52 12.86 -14.21
CA LEU A 139 -4.41 12.91 -13.05
C LEU A 139 -3.69 13.33 -11.78
N PHE A 140 -2.55 12.71 -11.51
CA PHE A 140 -1.86 12.83 -10.22
C PHE A 140 -0.47 13.47 -10.32
N GLY A 141 0.02 13.71 -11.55
CA GLY A 141 1.35 14.28 -11.75
C GLY A 141 2.50 13.30 -11.51
N HIS A 142 3.65 13.83 -11.14
CA HIS A 142 4.88 13.08 -10.96
C HIS A 142 4.96 12.41 -9.59
N THR A 143 5.53 11.19 -9.55
CA THR A 143 6.15 10.67 -8.33
C THR A 143 7.63 11.06 -8.34
N LEU A 144 8.06 11.75 -7.30
CA LEU A 144 9.44 12.21 -7.14
C LEU A 144 10.32 11.13 -6.54
N ASN A 145 11.59 11.13 -6.95
CA ASN A 145 12.59 10.29 -6.29
C ASN A 145 12.77 10.76 -4.83
N PRO A 146 12.58 9.90 -3.83
CA PRO A 146 12.63 10.32 -2.43
C PRO A 146 14.03 10.74 -1.95
N VAL A 147 15.08 10.33 -2.65
CA VAL A 147 16.48 10.68 -2.33
C VAL A 147 16.91 11.95 -3.07
N VAL A 148 16.62 12.02 -4.36
CA VAL A 148 17.00 13.16 -5.21
C VAL A 148 15.74 13.72 -5.87
N ARG A 149 15.08 14.66 -5.19
CA ARG A 149 13.74 15.16 -5.55
C ARG A 149 13.60 15.84 -6.91
N ILE A 150 14.69 16.24 -7.54
CA ILE A 150 14.67 16.81 -8.90
C ILE A 150 14.56 15.71 -9.97
N LEU A 151 14.66 14.45 -9.58
CA LEU A 151 14.54 13.30 -10.45
C LEU A 151 13.17 12.63 -10.30
N SER A 152 12.70 11.99 -11.37
CA SER A 152 11.57 11.08 -11.33
C SER A 152 11.92 9.82 -10.53
N ALA A 153 10.95 9.17 -9.94
CA ALA A 153 11.08 7.85 -9.31
C ALA A 153 11.30 6.71 -10.33
N GLY A 154 11.45 7.04 -11.62
CA GLY A 154 11.52 6.05 -12.69
C GLY A 154 10.13 5.53 -13.07
N GLY A 155 10.07 4.38 -13.70
CA GLY A 155 8.80 3.82 -14.15
C GLY A 155 8.84 2.32 -14.31
N ALA A 156 7.76 1.66 -14.67
CA ALA A 156 6.37 2.07 -14.53
C ALA A 156 5.83 1.87 -13.09
N SER A 157 6.63 1.37 -12.15
CA SER A 157 6.28 1.11 -10.74
C SER A 157 6.93 2.09 -9.78
N GLY A 158 7.22 3.32 -10.23
CA GLY A 158 7.92 4.32 -9.43
C GLY A 158 7.18 4.71 -8.15
N GLY A 159 5.85 4.77 -8.17
CA GLY A 159 5.05 4.98 -6.97
C GLY A 159 5.27 3.89 -5.91
N SER A 160 5.23 2.61 -6.32
CA SER A 160 5.50 1.49 -5.40
C SER A 160 6.94 1.51 -4.87
N ALA A 161 7.92 1.78 -5.74
CA ALA A 161 9.32 1.88 -5.35
C ALA A 161 9.55 3.02 -4.34
N ALA A 162 8.96 4.18 -4.58
CA ALA A 162 9.06 5.33 -3.69
C ALA A 162 8.35 5.08 -2.35
N ALA A 163 7.19 4.42 -2.36
CA ALA A 163 6.47 4.05 -1.14
C ALA A 163 7.31 3.11 -0.25
N LEU A 164 7.89 2.05 -0.84
CA LEU A 164 8.79 1.14 -0.14
C LEU A 164 10.04 1.85 0.38
N ALA A 165 10.70 2.63 -0.45
CA ALA A 165 11.95 3.31 -0.08
C ALA A 165 11.77 4.32 1.07
N THR A 166 10.55 4.74 1.32
CA THR A 166 10.22 5.74 2.35
C THR A 166 9.50 5.15 3.56
N GLY A 167 9.26 3.85 3.60
CA GLY A 167 8.60 3.17 4.71
C GLY A 167 7.09 3.45 4.82
N MET A 168 6.44 3.78 3.70
CA MET A 168 4.98 3.97 3.65
C MET A 168 4.20 2.64 3.55
N VAL A 169 4.89 1.56 3.18
CA VAL A 169 4.34 0.19 3.11
C VAL A 169 5.40 -0.81 3.50
#